data_4f36d30d1565c89c2f102baec1a2d169
#
_entry.id   4f36d30d1565c89c2f102baec1a2d169
#
_cell.length_a   1.000
_cell.length_b   1.000
_cell.length_c   1.000
_cell.angle_alpha   90.00
_cell.angle_beta   90.00
_cell.angle_gamma   90.00
#
_symmetry.space_group_name_H-M   'P 1'
#
loop_
_entity.id
_entity.type
_entity.pdbx_description
1 polymer ?
#
loop_
_entity_poly.entity_id
_entity_poly.type
_entity_poly.pdbx_seq_one_letter_code
_entity_poly.pdbx_strand_id
1 'polypeptide(L)'
;SVALGLALVGVLKQVTNIDCPRSLAEFGGDRPYVHLFADRPDSLPRAQCFPGGHSSSGFAFFAGYFLMLGRSRALARRALGLALLIGGVFAFGQEARGAHFLSHDLWSAALVWFSCLAVYAVGYQGNVWENGDRPNLATPN
;
A
#
# COMPACT_ATOMS: atom_id res chain seq x y z
N SER A 1 9.00 -5.14 -5.57
CA SER A 1 7.80 -4.26 -5.45
C SER A 1 7.17 -4.35 -4.07
N VAL A 2 6.84 -5.55 -3.58
CA VAL A 2 6.23 -5.75 -2.25
C VAL A 2 7.12 -5.18 -1.14
N ALA A 3 8.40 -5.57 -1.12
CA ALA A 3 9.35 -5.10 -0.11
C ALA A 3 9.46 -3.56 -0.07
N LEU A 4 9.45 -2.90 -1.25
CA LEU A 4 9.49 -1.44 -1.34
C LEU A 4 8.25 -0.80 -0.70
N GLY A 5 7.05 -1.31 -1.02
CA GLY A 5 5.80 -0.78 -0.46
C GLY A 5 5.71 -0.96 1.05
N LEU A 6 6.07 -2.14 1.56
CA LEU A 6 6.07 -2.42 3.00
C LEU A 6 7.15 -1.61 3.74
N ALA A 7 8.34 -1.44 3.16
CA ALA A 7 9.39 -0.60 3.72
C ALA A 7 8.95 0.87 3.82
N LEU A 8 8.31 1.40 2.76
CA LEU A 8 7.79 2.76 2.73
C LEU A 8 6.73 2.98 3.82
N VAL A 9 5.78 2.05 3.96
CA VAL A 9 4.80 2.09 5.04
C VAL A 9 5.48 2.04 6.40
N GLY A 10 6.49 1.17 6.59
CA GLY A 10 7.27 1.06 7.82
C GLY A 10 7.99 2.36 8.19
N VAL A 11 8.65 3.00 7.24
CA VAL A 11 9.32 4.30 7.44
C VAL A 11 8.31 5.39 7.79
N LEU A 12 7.22 5.49 7.04
CA LEU A 12 6.18 6.50 7.30
C LEU A 12 5.57 6.35 8.70
N LYS A 13 5.35 5.13 9.18
CA LYS A 13 4.90 4.89 10.56
C LYS A 13 5.85 5.45 11.62
N GLN A 14 7.14 5.48 11.33
CA GLN A 14 8.14 6.01 12.28
C GLN A 14 8.14 7.54 12.31
N VAL A 15 7.77 8.21 11.23
CA VAL A 15 7.87 9.68 11.13
C VAL A 15 6.55 10.39 11.35
N THR A 16 5.39 9.77 11.06
CA THR A 16 4.09 10.43 11.13
C THR A 16 3.55 10.64 12.54
N ASN A 17 3.90 9.77 13.49
CA ASN A 17 3.56 9.89 14.92
C ASN A 17 2.05 10.14 15.20
N ILE A 18 1.16 9.44 14.47
CA ILE A 18 -0.31 9.57 14.58
C ILE A 18 -0.89 8.50 15.48
N ASP A 19 -1.82 8.91 16.35
CA ASP A 19 -2.52 8.02 17.28
C ASP A 19 -3.54 7.12 16.57
N CYS A 20 -3.81 5.98 17.19
CA CYS A 20 -4.89 5.08 16.80
C CYS A 20 -6.23 5.63 17.28
N PRO A 21 -7.35 5.40 16.55
CA PRO A 21 -8.68 5.82 16.98
C PRO A 21 -8.99 5.45 18.44
N ARG A 22 -8.74 4.20 18.81
CA ARG A 22 -8.99 3.70 20.17
C ARG A 22 -8.24 4.41 21.29
N SER A 23 -7.18 5.18 20.97
CA SER A 23 -6.40 5.92 21.96
C SER A 23 -6.91 7.35 22.15
N LEU A 24 -7.80 7.82 21.28
CA LEU A 24 -8.32 9.17 21.29
C LEU A 24 -9.51 9.31 22.26
N ALA A 25 -9.56 10.43 22.96
CA ALA A 25 -10.64 10.75 23.91
C ALA A 25 -12.04 10.70 23.27
N GLU A 26 -12.14 11.07 22.00
CA GLU A 26 -13.37 11.02 21.21
C GLU A 26 -13.94 9.61 21.04
N PHE A 27 -13.08 8.57 21.13
CA PHE A 27 -13.45 7.17 21.02
C PHE A 27 -13.24 6.37 22.32
N GLY A 28 -13.18 7.07 23.48
CA GLY A 28 -13.08 6.43 24.77
C GLY A 28 -11.63 6.21 25.26
N GLY A 29 -10.63 6.70 24.56
CA GLY A 29 -9.23 6.74 24.99
C GLY A 29 -8.93 7.94 25.92
N ASP A 30 -7.66 8.21 26.12
CA ASP A 30 -7.15 9.24 27.00
C ASP A 30 -6.37 10.35 26.29
N ARG A 31 -6.19 10.27 24.97
CA ARG A 31 -5.34 11.18 24.20
C ARG A 31 -6.14 12.20 23.42
N PRO A 32 -5.69 13.46 23.36
CA PRO A 32 -6.28 14.45 22.47
C PRO A 32 -5.94 14.12 21.01
N TYR A 33 -6.83 14.50 20.09
CA TYR A 33 -6.54 14.39 18.67
C TYR A 33 -5.48 15.40 18.24
N VAL A 34 -4.40 14.93 17.61
CA VAL A 34 -3.34 15.78 17.05
C VAL A 34 -3.31 15.59 15.54
N HIS A 35 -3.43 16.68 14.77
CA HIS A 35 -3.34 16.63 13.31
C HIS A 35 -1.95 16.23 12.82
N LEU A 36 -1.87 15.64 11.61
CA LEU A 36 -0.62 15.16 11.00
C LEU A 36 0.49 16.23 10.93
N PHE A 37 0.12 17.49 10.72
CA PHE A 37 1.05 18.62 10.55
C PHE A 37 1.07 19.58 11.75
N ALA A 38 0.46 19.18 12.87
CA ALA A 38 0.49 19.96 14.10
C ALA A 38 1.65 19.52 15.00
N ASP A 39 2.16 20.45 15.77
CA ASP A 39 3.17 20.14 16.77
C ASP A 39 2.58 19.21 17.85
N ARG A 40 3.15 18.04 17.98
CA ARG A 40 2.73 17.08 18.98
C ARG A 40 3.39 17.41 20.32
N PRO A 41 2.61 17.56 21.42
CA PRO A 41 3.18 17.77 22.74
C PRO A 41 4.13 16.63 23.15
N ASP A 42 5.29 16.98 23.70
CA ASP A 42 6.31 16.02 24.17
C ASP A 42 5.80 15.12 25.31
N SER A 43 4.77 15.59 26.03
CA SER A 43 4.10 14.81 27.09
C SER A 43 3.32 13.60 26.58
N LEU A 44 2.98 13.56 25.29
CA LEU A 44 2.23 12.46 24.68
C LEU A 44 3.19 11.33 24.24
N PRO A 45 2.87 10.07 24.55
CA PRO A 45 3.67 8.96 24.11
C PRO A 45 3.66 8.86 22.58
N ARG A 46 4.77 8.36 22.01
CA ARG A 46 4.91 8.18 20.57
C ARG A 46 3.85 7.22 20.03
N ALA A 47 3.30 7.53 18.88
CA ALA A 47 2.29 6.75 18.20
C ALA A 47 2.74 6.31 16.78
N GLN A 48 2.22 5.21 16.29
CA GLN A 48 2.64 4.59 15.01
C GLN A 48 1.43 3.95 14.30
N CYS A 49 0.30 4.66 14.23
CA CYS A 49 -0.89 4.11 13.62
C CYS A 49 -1.07 4.42 12.13
N PHE A 50 -0.42 5.44 11.63
CA PHE A 50 -0.51 5.83 10.22
C PHE A 50 0.85 5.63 9.51
N PRO A 51 0.87 5.08 8.29
CA PRO A 51 -0.18 4.33 7.58
C PRO A 51 -0.47 2.95 8.20
N GLY A 52 -1.52 2.25 7.72
CA GLY A 52 -1.92 0.94 8.21
C GLY A 52 -0.94 -0.18 7.84
N GLY A 53 -0.25 -0.77 8.81
CA GLY A 53 0.74 -1.82 8.55
C GLY A 53 0.13 -3.17 8.20
N HIS A 54 -0.96 -3.56 8.87
CA HIS A 54 -1.63 -4.84 8.60
C HIS A 54 -2.34 -4.84 7.23
N SER A 55 -3.05 -3.77 6.93
CA SER A 55 -3.71 -3.60 5.62
C SER A 55 -2.72 -3.57 4.48
N SER A 56 -1.55 -2.94 4.66
CA SER A 56 -0.49 -2.93 3.64
C SER A 56 0.01 -4.33 3.31
N SER A 57 0.06 -5.24 4.29
CA SER A 57 0.41 -6.65 4.04
C SER A 57 -0.63 -7.36 3.17
N GLY A 58 -1.92 -7.07 3.37
CA GLY A 58 -2.99 -7.57 2.51
C GLY A 58 -2.92 -6.97 1.09
N PHE A 59 -2.69 -5.67 0.97
CA PHE A 59 -2.54 -4.98 -0.32
C PHE A 59 -1.23 -5.33 -1.05
N ALA A 60 -0.26 -5.96 -0.40
CA ALA A 60 0.96 -6.44 -1.05
C ALA A 60 0.69 -7.38 -2.24
N PHE A 61 -0.47 -8.05 -2.25
CA PHE A 61 -0.92 -8.87 -3.37
C PHE A 61 -1.22 -8.09 -4.66
N PHE A 62 -1.22 -6.73 -4.64
CA PHE A 62 -1.24 -5.92 -5.86
C PHE A 62 -0.07 -6.25 -6.80
N ALA A 63 1.05 -6.73 -6.28
CA ALA A 63 2.14 -7.21 -7.11
C ALA A 63 1.71 -8.30 -8.09
N GLY A 64 0.76 -9.16 -7.69
CA GLY A 64 0.21 -10.21 -8.55
C GLY A 64 -0.53 -9.65 -9.78
N TYR A 65 -1.22 -8.53 -9.64
CA TYR A 65 -1.84 -7.83 -10.77
C TYR A 65 -0.80 -7.46 -11.83
N PHE A 66 0.27 -6.78 -11.42
CA PHE A 66 1.32 -6.34 -12.35
C PHE A 66 2.10 -7.51 -12.97
N LEU A 67 2.34 -8.59 -12.21
CA LEU A 67 2.97 -9.80 -12.73
C LEU A 67 2.12 -10.49 -13.81
N MET A 68 0.80 -10.47 -13.67
CA MET A 68 -0.10 -11.13 -14.62
C MET A 68 -0.47 -10.22 -15.79
N LEU A 69 -0.23 -8.90 -15.70
CA LEU A 69 -0.67 -7.93 -16.70
C LEU A 69 -0.08 -8.18 -18.09
N GLY A 70 1.18 -8.62 -18.16
CA GLY A 70 1.86 -8.99 -19.40
C GLY A 70 1.50 -10.37 -19.95
N ARG A 71 0.79 -11.21 -19.16
CA ARG A 71 0.43 -12.58 -19.56
C ARG A 71 -1.04 -12.73 -19.91
N SER A 72 -1.93 -12.25 -19.06
CA SER A 72 -3.38 -12.36 -19.24
C SER A 72 -4.12 -11.28 -18.46
N ARG A 73 -4.88 -10.45 -19.18
CA ARG A 73 -5.73 -9.42 -18.56
C ARG A 73 -6.80 -10.02 -17.63
N ALA A 74 -7.28 -11.23 -17.93
CA ALA A 74 -8.26 -11.91 -17.07
C ALA A 74 -7.64 -12.35 -15.75
N LEU A 75 -6.43 -12.94 -15.77
CA LEU A 75 -5.70 -13.31 -14.57
C LEU A 75 -5.29 -12.09 -13.75
N ALA A 76 -4.83 -11.01 -14.41
CA ALA A 76 -4.51 -9.77 -13.73
C ALA A 76 -5.72 -9.21 -12.96
N ARG A 77 -6.90 -9.12 -13.59
CA ARG A 77 -8.13 -8.67 -12.91
C ARG A 77 -8.53 -9.56 -11.73
N ARG A 78 -8.36 -10.89 -11.85
CA ARG A 78 -8.61 -11.83 -10.73
C ARG A 78 -7.63 -11.59 -9.58
N ALA A 79 -6.34 -11.41 -9.89
CA ALA A 79 -5.31 -11.08 -8.91
C ALA A 79 -5.60 -9.74 -8.20
N LEU A 80 -6.05 -8.71 -8.94
CA LEU A 80 -6.48 -7.44 -8.36
C LEU A 80 -7.69 -7.62 -7.43
N GLY A 81 -8.72 -8.35 -7.87
CA GLY A 81 -9.90 -8.62 -7.04
C GLY A 81 -9.53 -9.34 -5.75
N LEU A 82 -8.64 -10.36 -5.81
CA LEU A 82 -8.14 -11.07 -4.64
C LEU A 82 -7.34 -10.15 -3.70
N ALA A 83 -6.47 -9.30 -4.25
CA ALA A 83 -5.69 -8.34 -3.47
C ALA A 83 -6.60 -7.33 -2.73
N LEU A 84 -7.61 -6.80 -3.41
CA LEU A 84 -8.60 -5.90 -2.80
C LEU A 84 -9.42 -6.61 -1.71
N LEU A 85 -9.81 -7.86 -1.93
CA LEU A 85 -10.53 -8.65 -0.94
C LEU A 85 -9.67 -8.88 0.32
N ILE A 86 -8.44 -9.38 0.16
CA ILE A 86 -7.56 -9.67 1.30
C ILE A 86 -7.19 -8.37 2.03
N GLY A 87 -6.79 -7.33 1.30
CA GLY A 87 -6.46 -6.02 1.86
C GLY A 87 -7.65 -5.39 2.56
N GLY A 88 -8.84 -5.48 1.97
CA GLY A 88 -10.09 -4.98 2.56
C GLY A 88 -10.48 -5.73 3.84
N VAL A 89 -10.34 -7.06 3.88
CA VAL A 89 -10.59 -7.84 5.10
C VAL A 89 -9.62 -7.44 6.22
N PHE A 90 -8.34 -7.23 5.89
CA PHE A 90 -7.37 -6.79 6.88
C PHE A 90 -7.64 -5.36 7.36
N ALA A 91 -8.01 -4.44 6.45
CA ALA A 91 -8.41 -3.07 6.78
C ALA A 91 -9.63 -3.09 7.71
N PHE A 92 -10.70 -3.74 7.31
CA PHE A 92 -11.92 -3.84 8.11
C PHE A 92 -11.66 -4.42 9.51
N GLY A 93 -10.84 -5.47 9.62
CA GLY A 93 -10.46 -6.03 10.91
C GLY A 93 -9.72 -5.03 11.81
N GLN A 94 -8.93 -4.12 11.25
CA GLN A 94 -8.25 -3.07 12.01
C GLN A 94 -9.20 -1.92 12.39
N GLU A 95 -10.11 -1.55 11.51
CA GLU A 95 -11.13 -0.54 11.77
C GLU A 95 -12.10 -1.01 12.86
N ALA A 96 -12.60 -2.25 12.76
CA ALA A 96 -13.54 -2.85 13.72
C ALA A 96 -12.99 -2.90 15.15
N ARG A 97 -11.67 -2.98 15.32
CA ARG A 97 -11.01 -2.94 16.66
C ARG A 97 -10.48 -1.54 17.03
N GLY A 98 -10.84 -0.51 16.28
CA GLY A 98 -10.40 0.87 16.54
C GLY A 98 -8.89 1.09 16.39
N ALA A 99 -8.19 0.22 15.64
CA ALA A 99 -6.75 0.34 15.44
C ALA A 99 -6.41 1.31 14.32
N HIS A 100 -7.23 1.41 13.27
CA HIS A 100 -7.01 2.31 12.14
C HIS A 100 -8.27 3.12 11.83
N PHE A 101 -8.08 4.31 11.26
CA PHE A 101 -9.10 4.99 10.48
C PHE A 101 -9.09 4.45 9.05
N LEU A 102 -10.22 4.51 8.36
CA LEU A 102 -10.32 4.16 6.94
C LEU A 102 -9.24 4.85 6.09
N SER A 103 -8.93 6.11 6.39
CA SER A 103 -7.86 6.87 5.70
C SER A 103 -6.49 6.20 5.83
N HIS A 104 -6.16 5.57 6.97
CA HIS A 104 -4.89 4.88 7.17
C HIS A 104 -4.74 3.70 6.20
N ASP A 105 -5.83 2.97 5.98
CA ASP A 105 -5.85 1.78 5.13
C ASP A 105 -5.90 2.14 3.65
N LEU A 106 -6.63 3.21 3.28
CA LEU A 106 -6.61 3.76 1.92
C LEU A 106 -5.21 4.28 1.52
N TRP A 107 -4.53 4.99 2.41
CA TRP A 107 -3.15 5.42 2.18
C TRP A 107 -2.21 4.22 2.03
N SER A 108 -2.39 3.17 2.82
CA SER A 108 -1.59 1.95 2.69
C SER A 108 -1.81 1.26 1.35
N ALA A 109 -3.06 1.17 0.90
CA ALA A 109 -3.39 0.65 -0.42
C ALA A 109 -2.71 1.48 -1.54
N ALA A 110 -2.80 2.81 -1.46
CA ALA A 110 -2.19 3.71 -2.44
C ALA A 110 -0.66 3.57 -2.46
N LEU A 111 0.00 3.58 -1.30
CA LEU A 111 1.46 3.45 -1.21
C LEU A 111 1.95 2.14 -1.79
N VAL A 112 1.30 1.03 -1.48
CA VAL A 112 1.66 -0.29 -2.03
C VAL A 112 1.38 -0.35 -3.53
N TRP A 113 0.23 0.18 -3.98
CA TRP A 113 -0.12 0.24 -5.40
C TRP A 113 0.93 1.00 -6.21
N PHE A 114 1.26 2.24 -5.81
CA PHE A 114 2.23 3.07 -6.54
C PHE A 114 3.64 2.49 -6.47
N SER A 115 4.01 1.83 -5.38
CA SER A 115 5.29 1.10 -5.30
C SER A 115 5.36 -0.06 -6.29
N CYS A 116 4.27 -0.83 -6.44
CA CYS A 116 4.18 -1.90 -7.42
C CYS A 116 4.18 -1.36 -8.85
N LEU A 117 3.45 -0.26 -9.10
CA LEU A 117 3.41 0.41 -10.40
C LEU A 117 4.79 0.95 -10.80
N ALA A 118 5.51 1.59 -9.89
CA ALA A 118 6.84 2.13 -10.15
C ALA A 118 7.83 1.02 -10.55
N VAL A 119 7.84 -0.09 -9.79
CA VAL A 119 8.70 -1.24 -10.11
C VAL A 119 8.32 -1.88 -11.44
N TYR A 120 7.01 -1.99 -11.72
CA TYR A 120 6.54 -2.50 -13.00
C TYR A 120 6.95 -1.59 -14.17
N ALA A 121 6.79 -0.26 -14.03
CA ALA A 121 7.13 0.70 -15.07
C ALA A 121 8.63 0.66 -15.39
N VAL A 122 9.49 0.63 -14.37
CA VAL A 122 10.94 0.53 -14.56
C VAL A 122 11.33 -0.80 -15.21
N GLY A 123 10.78 -1.92 -14.74
CA GLY A 123 11.06 -3.23 -15.31
C GLY A 123 10.52 -3.41 -16.73
N TYR A 124 9.36 -2.82 -17.03
CA TYR A 124 8.80 -2.86 -18.38
C TYR A 124 9.60 -2.02 -19.37
N GLN A 125 10.04 -0.83 -18.98
CA GLN A 125 10.91 0.00 -19.81
C GLN A 125 12.24 -0.69 -20.12
N GLY A 126 12.86 -1.35 -19.14
CA GLY A 126 14.07 -2.15 -19.36
C GLY A 126 13.85 -3.23 -20.43
N ASN A 127 12.77 -3.97 -20.36
CA ASN A 127 12.46 -5.03 -21.33
C ASN A 127 12.13 -4.48 -22.74
N VAL A 128 11.60 -3.28 -22.87
CA VAL A 128 11.34 -2.64 -24.17
C VAL A 128 12.64 -2.28 -24.86
N TRP A 129 13.62 -1.78 -24.12
CA TRP A 129 14.95 -1.49 -24.67
C TRP A 129 15.71 -2.74 -25.10
N GLU A 130 15.65 -3.84 -24.32
CA GLU A 130 16.27 -5.11 -24.70
C GLU A 130 15.64 -5.77 -25.94
N ASN A 131 14.33 -5.58 -26.15
CA ASN A 131 13.61 -6.17 -27.29
C ASN A 131 13.50 -5.24 -28.49
N GLY A 132 13.85 -3.97 -28.37
CA GLY A 132 13.82 -2.96 -29.43
C GLY A 132 14.83 -3.20 -30.55
N ASP A 133 15.87 -4.01 -30.32
CA ASP A 133 16.91 -4.37 -31.29
C ASP A 133 16.60 -5.62 -32.13
N ARG A 134 15.43 -6.22 -31.97
CA ARG A 134 15.03 -7.34 -32.87
C ARG A 134 14.32 -6.78 -34.10
N PRO A 135 14.98 -6.76 -35.26
CA PRO A 135 14.30 -6.44 -36.49
C PRO A 135 13.19 -7.47 -36.73
N ASN A 136 12.03 -6.96 -37.08
CA ASN A 136 10.83 -7.75 -37.35
C ASN A 136 11.05 -8.60 -38.61
N LEU A 137 11.63 -9.78 -38.47
CA LEU A 137 11.87 -10.75 -39.55
C LEU A 137 10.65 -11.66 -39.71
N ALA A 138 9.50 -11.09 -39.95
CA ALA A 138 8.32 -11.85 -40.37
C ALA A 138 7.58 -11.10 -41.44
N THR A 139 8.11 -11.15 -42.67
CA THR A 139 7.27 -11.05 -43.86
C THR A 139 7.10 -12.48 -44.39
N PRO A 140 5.92 -13.10 -44.31
CA PRO A 140 5.64 -14.24 -45.15
C PRO A 140 5.28 -13.73 -46.53
N ASN A 141 5.88 -14.32 -47.55
CA ASN A 141 5.42 -14.29 -48.94
C ASN A 141 4.04 -14.93 -49.03
#